data_780f98d39b399c4f9d6c8bb3c1a3647a
#
_entry.id   780f98d39b399c4f9d6c8bb3c1a3647a
#
_cell.length_a   1.000
_cell.length_b   1.000
_cell.length_c   1.000
_cell.angle_alpha   90.00
_cell.angle_beta   90.00
_cell.angle_gamma   90.00
#
_symmetry.space_group_name_H-M   'P 1'
#
loop_
_entity.id
_entity.type
_entity.pdbx_description
1 polymer ?
#
loop_
_entity_poly.entity_id
_entity_poly.type
_entity_poly.pdbx_seq_one_letter_code
_entity_poly.pdbx_strand_id
1 'polypeptide(L)'
;ISGAVISHLLFSRQGLHTHRTLLTAVALCWFIAIPLKHVQWTLPAGEPQQVSMVQANISQHDKWRREYRQPTLALYKNLSEPHWESSDLIIWPEAAIPIYYQQANTFLDQMDALAKQYQSALLTGIPSRDTHSNNSHNSIVAAGNAHGVYHKQNLVPFGEYIPFGDLLGNVLAFFKLPLSTMQAGNTQQAPLTIQQFESKPLICYEIVYPGLAAKAAAVSDVLITVSNDSWFGGSIGPLQHLQMAQMRALENGRYVLRSTGSGVSAIINAKGLITNRSEQFEQTVLNGEFRLMKQNTPWTLWGYWLTPLLCFAPLLHRIFRKFNKKD
;
A
#
# COMPACT_ATOMS: atom_id res chain seq x y z
N ILE A 1 24.39 -7.89 -1.14
CA ILE A 1 25.78 -7.62 -1.58
C ILE A 1 26.76 -8.11 -0.50
N SER A 2 26.69 -7.62 0.75
CA SER A 2 27.65 -8.01 1.79
C SER A 2 27.74 -9.52 2.02
N GLY A 3 26.58 -10.24 2.07
CA GLY A 3 26.55 -11.69 2.21
C GLY A 3 27.20 -12.44 1.04
N ALA A 4 27.00 -11.97 -0.19
CA ALA A 4 27.63 -12.54 -1.37
C ALA A 4 29.17 -12.33 -1.35
N VAL A 5 29.61 -11.18 -0.87
CA VAL A 5 31.04 -10.88 -0.71
C VAL A 5 31.66 -11.76 0.37
N ILE A 6 31.01 -11.90 1.52
CA ILE A 6 31.46 -12.80 2.60
C ILE A 6 31.53 -14.24 2.10
N SER A 7 30.51 -14.72 1.42
CA SER A 7 30.50 -16.06 0.82
C SER A 7 31.66 -16.23 -0.17
N HIS A 8 31.87 -15.25 -1.07
CA HIS A 8 32.98 -15.29 -2.02
C HIS A 8 34.36 -15.33 -1.34
N LEU A 9 34.55 -14.57 -0.25
CA LEU A 9 35.76 -14.57 0.54
C LEU A 9 36.05 -15.91 1.24
N LEU A 10 34.97 -16.55 1.76
CA LEU A 10 35.08 -17.82 2.46
C LEU A 10 35.39 -19.01 1.53
N PHE A 11 34.88 -19.00 0.31
CA PHE A 11 34.99 -20.11 -0.63
C PHE A 11 35.99 -19.88 -1.77
N SER A 12 36.56 -18.69 -1.88
CA SER A 12 37.58 -18.38 -2.88
C SER A 12 38.97 -18.82 -2.41
N ARG A 13 39.69 -19.54 -3.24
CA ARG A 13 41.10 -19.90 -3.01
C ARG A 13 42.10 -18.77 -3.36
N GLN A 14 41.59 -17.59 -3.76
CA GLN A 14 42.43 -16.43 -4.12
C GLN A 14 42.81 -15.63 -2.89
N GLY A 15 44.03 -15.09 -2.86
CA GLY A 15 44.53 -14.34 -1.72
C GLY A 15 43.81 -13.01 -1.47
N LEU A 16 43.91 -12.48 -0.24
CA LEU A 16 43.20 -11.24 0.21
C LEU A 16 43.45 -10.03 -0.72
N HIS A 17 44.59 -9.97 -1.40
CA HIS A 17 44.90 -8.85 -2.31
C HIS A 17 43.95 -8.76 -3.51
N THR A 18 43.43 -9.90 -4.03
CA THR A 18 42.51 -9.94 -5.16
C THR A 18 41.12 -9.46 -4.77
N HIS A 19 40.81 -9.46 -3.47
CA HIS A 19 39.48 -9.06 -2.96
C HIS A 19 39.46 -7.63 -2.43
N ARG A 20 40.59 -6.90 -2.43
CA ARG A 20 40.67 -5.51 -1.92
C ARG A 20 39.65 -4.59 -2.57
N THR A 21 39.52 -4.61 -3.88
CA THR A 21 38.56 -3.78 -4.62
C THR A 21 37.12 -4.07 -4.22
N LEU A 22 36.78 -5.35 -4.01
CA LEU A 22 35.43 -5.77 -3.61
C LEU A 22 35.13 -5.34 -2.17
N LEU A 23 36.10 -5.53 -1.25
CA LEU A 23 35.96 -5.08 0.14
C LEU A 23 35.86 -3.56 0.24
N THR A 24 36.66 -2.84 -0.53
CA THR A 24 36.62 -1.37 -0.58
C THR A 24 35.26 -0.90 -1.11
N ALA A 25 34.72 -1.52 -2.17
CA ALA A 25 33.42 -1.17 -2.70
C ALA A 25 32.29 -1.40 -1.69
N VAL A 26 32.31 -2.52 -0.95
CA VAL A 26 31.33 -2.78 0.11
C VAL A 26 31.47 -1.77 1.25
N ALA A 27 32.70 -1.51 1.72
CA ALA A 27 32.96 -0.52 2.75
C ALA A 27 32.48 0.87 2.31
N LEU A 28 32.75 1.27 1.07
CA LEU A 28 32.31 2.55 0.51
C LEU A 28 30.77 2.65 0.48
N CYS A 29 30.07 1.59 0.09
CA CYS A 29 28.61 1.57 0.14
C CYS A 29 28.06 1.81 1.55
N TRP A 30 28.66 1.20 2.58
CA TRP A 30 28.28 1.41 3.97
C TRP A 30 28.62 2.83 4.46
N PHE A 31 29.81 3.32 4.14
CA PHE A 31 30.23 4.68 4.51
C PHE A 31 29.36 5.76 3.87
N ILE A 32 28.93 5.58 2.62
CA ILE A 32 28.02 6.51 1.94
C ILE A 32 26.60 6.41 2.51
N ALA A 33 26.14 5.21 2.90
CA ALA A 33 24.82 5.03 3.46
C ALA A 33 24.60 5.76 4.80
N ILE A 34 25.65 5.90 5.62
CA ILE A 34 25.56 6.57 6.93
C ILE A 34 25.16 8.04 6.81
N PRO A 35 25.83 8.90 6.02
CA PRO A 35 25.38 10.29 5.85
C PRO A 35 24.06 10.40 5.09
N LEU A 36 23.78 9.52 4.11
CA LEU A 36 22.54 9.56 3.33
C LEU A 36 21.27 9.37 4.16
N LYS A 37 21.33 8.62 5.26
CA LYS A 37 20.18 8.48 6.17
C LYS A 37 19.78 9.77 6.88
N HIS A 38 20.66 10.77 6.93
CA HIS A 38 20.40 12.08 7.53
C HIS A 38 19.92 13.11 6.52
N VAL A 39 19.96 12.79 5.22
CA VAL A 39 19.46 13.68 4.18
C VAL A 39 17.94 13.67 4.20
N GLN A 40 17.36 14.84 4.33
CA GLN A 40 15.92 15.02 4.28
C GLN A 40 15.49 15.26 2.82
N TRP A 41 15.03 14.20 2.16
CA TRP A 41 14.64 14.23 0.74
C TRP A 41 13.26 14.84 0.50
N THR A 42 12.39 14.78 1.50
CA THR A 42 11.03 15.28 1.42
C THR A 42 10.77 16.25 2.57
N LEU A 43 9.95 17.25 2.33
CA LEU A 43 9.65 18.30 3.30
C LEU A 43 8.17 18.27 3.66
N PRO A 44 7.82 18.47 4.95
CA PRO A 44 6.42 18.63 5.34
C PRO A 44 5.85 19.92 4.72
N ALA A 45 4.58 19.88 4.37
CA ALA A 45 3.84 20.99 3.78
C ALA A 45 2.53 21.21 4.54
N GLY A 46 2.26 22.43 4.90
CA GLY A 46 1.07 22.81 5.66
C GLY A 46 1.08 22.36 7.13
N GLU A 47 -0.07 22.52 7.76
CA GLU A 47 -0.29 22.07 9.14
C GLU A 47 -0.52 20.54 9.20
N PRO A 48 -0.27 19.91 10.36
CA PRO A 48 -0.65 18.52 10.57
C PRO A 48 -2.14 18.31 10.34
N GLN A 49 -2.50 17.19 9.73
CA GLN A 49 -3.87 16.78 9.48
C GLN A 49 -4.26 15.68 10.47
N GLN A 50 -5.52 15.66 10.91
CA GLN A 50 -6.06 14.66 11.81
C GLN A 50 -6.72 13.54 11.03
N VAL A 51 -6.44 12.30 11.40
CA VAL A 51 -7.04 11.11 10.77
C VAL A 51 -7.63 10.17 11.80
N SER A 52 -8.80 9.61 11.45
CA SER A 52 -9.43 8.50 12.16
C SER A 52 -9.55 7.29 11.23
N MET A 53 -8.96 6.18 11.61
CA MET A 53 -9.02 4.92 10.85
C MET A 53 -9.87 3.91 11.61
N VAL A 54 -10.98 3.49 10.99
CA VAL A 54 -11.98 2.62 11.63
C VAL A 54 -11.62 1.16 11.40
N GLN A 55 -11.40 0.42 12.48
CA GLN A 55 -11.18 -1.02 12.51
C GLN A 55 -12.39 -1.69 13.14
N ALA A 56 -13.31 -2.17 12.32
CA ALA A 56 -14.59 -2.72 12.79
C ALA A 56 -14.49 -4.17 13.29
N ASN A 57 -13.39 -4.86 13.00
CA ASN A 57 -13.12 -6.24 13.40
C ASN A 57 -14.25 -7.23 13.04
N ILE A 58 -14.78 -7.09 11.81
CA ILE A 58 -15.84 -7.97 11.33
C ILE A 58 -15.21 -9.27 10.82
N SER A 59 -15.76 -10.40 11.25
CA SER A 59 -15.30 -11.72 10.83
C SER A 59 -15.42 -11.89 9.31
N GLN A 60 -14.43 -12.52 8.68
CA GLN A 60 -14.46 -12.80 7.24
C GLN A 60 -15.64 -13.69 6.85
N HIS A 61 -16.08 -14.57 7.74
CA HIS A 61 -17.21 -15.46 7.53
C HIS A 61 -18.54 -14.68 7.45
N ASP A 62 -18.70 -13.62 8.25
CA ASP A 62 -19.95 -12.87 8.35
C ASP A 62 -20.03 -11.71 7.36
N LYS A 63 -18.89 -11.18 6.97
CA LYS A 63 -18.76 -9.96 6.15
C LYS A 63 -19.62 -9.95 4.89
N TRP A 64 -19.75 -11.08 4.21
CA TRP A 64 -20.47 -11.17 2.93
C TRP A 64 -21.89 -11.69 3.05
N ARG A 65 -22.32 -12.11 4.23
CA ARG A 65 -23.67 -12.63 4.46
C ARG A 65 -24.67 -11.50 4.45
N ARG A 66 -25.83 -11.73 3.82
CA ARG A 66 -26.85 -10.71 3.58
C ARG A 66 -27.38 -10.10 4.90
N GLU A 67 -27.56 -10.92 5.93
CA GLU A 67 -28.06 -10.52 7.25
C GLU A 67 -27.09 -9.58 8.00
N TYR A 68 -25.80 -9.64 7.70
CA TYR A 68 -24.78 -8.77 8.34
C TYR A 68 -24.55 -7.44 7.60
N ARG A 69 -25.15 -7.22 6.42
CA ARG A 69 -24.94 -6.00 5.63
C ARG A 69 -25.35 -4.74 6.38
N GLN A 70 -26.60 -4.68 6.87
CA GLN A 70 -27.08 -3.52 7.61
C GLN A 70 -26.37 -3.32 8.95
N PRO A 71 -26.16 -4.37 9.79
CA PRO A 71 -25.33 -4.25 10.97
C PRO A 71 -23.93 -3.72 10.70
N THR A 72 -23.28 -4.16 9.61
CA THR A 72 -21.95 -3.69 9.20
C THR A 72 -21.95 -2.20 8.87
N LEU A 73 -22.91 -1.73 8.07
CA LEU A 73 -23.03 -0.31 7.70
C LEU A 73 -23.29 0.55 8.95
N ALA A 74 -24.19 0.10 9.83
CA ALA A 74 -24.48 0.78 11.09
C ALA A 74 -23.23 0.84 12.00
N LEU A 75 -22.44 -0.24 12.08
CA LEU A 75 -21.24 -0.30 12.89
C LEU A 75 -20.19 0.71 12.41
N TYR A 76 -19.89 0.77 11.10
CA TYR A 76 -18.95 1.75 10.57
C TYR A 76 -19.41 3.19 10.81
N LYS A 77 -20.71 3.47 10.60
CA LYS A 77 -21.30 4.77 10.92
C LYS A 77 -21.12 5.13 12.39
N ASN A 78 -21.54 4.24 13.30
CA ASN A 78 -21.49 4.50 14.75
C ASN A 78 -20.06 4.67 15.26
N LEU A 79 -19.10 3.87 14.77
CA LEU A 79 -17.69 4.02 15.13
C LEU A 79 -17.09 5.34 14.61
N SER A 80 -17.59 5.86 13.49
CA SER A 80 -17.12 7.13 12.93
C SER A 80 -17.76 8.35 13.60
N GLU A 81 -18.96 8.21 14.16
CA GLU A 81 -19.78 9.32 14.66
C GLU A 81 -19.05 10.26 15.65
N PRO A 82 -18.29 9.76 16.64
CA PRO A 82 -17.58 10.63 17.59
C PRO A 82 -16.37 11.37 17.00
N HIS A 83 -15.98 11.04 15.77
CA HIS A 83 -14.71 11.48 15.19
C HIS A 83 -14.86 12.51 14.05
N TRP A 84 -16.08 12.77 13.57
CA TRP A 84 -16.30 13.70 12.47
C TRP A 84 -15.80 15.12 12.75
N GLU A 85 -16.06 15.62 13.96
CA GLU A 85 -15.67 16.97 14.35
C GLU A 85 -14.17 17.16 14.52
N SER A 86 -13.46 16.07 14.88
CA SER A 86 -12.03 16.09 15.22
C SER A 86 -11.12 15.58 14.11
N SER A 87 -11.67 15.13 12.97
CA SER A 87 -10.89 14.49 11.90
C SER A 87 -11.05 15.22 10.58
N ASP A 88 -9.92 15.54 9.96
CA ASP A 88 -9.88 16.01 8.57
C ASP A 88 -10.18 14.88 7.59
N LEU A 89 -9.83 13.63 7.97
CA LEU A 89 -9.99 12.45 7.16
C LEU A 89 -10.40 11.23 8.00
N ILE A 90 -11.48 10.56 7.59
CA ILE A 90 -11.87 9.26 8.11
C ILE A 90 -11.59 8.19 7.04
N ILE A 91 -10.97 7.08 7.44
CA ILE A 91 -10.65 5.98 6.51
C ILE A 91 -11.28 4.69 7.01
N TRP A 92 -12.10 4.09 6.17
CA TRP A 92 -12.62 2.74 6.36
C TRP A 92 -11.79 1.75 5.52
N PRO A 93 -11.55 0.53 6.04
CA PRO A 93 -10.67 -0.43 5.39
C PRO A 93 -11.23 -1.00 4.09
N GLU A 94 -10.46 -1.91 3.48
CA GLU A 94 -10.83 -2.64 2.27
C GLU A 94 -12.17 -3.37 2.45
N ALA A 95 -13.06 -3.19 1.46
CA ALA A 95 -14.39 -3.77 1.45
C ALA A 95 -15.16 -3.56 2.77
N ALA A 96 -15.06 -2.36 3.36
CA ALA A 96 -15.82 -1.99 4.56
C ALA A 96 -17.32 -2.01 4.30
N ILE A 97 -17.73 -1.64 3.10
CA ILE A 97 -19.11 -1.71 2.63
C ILE A 97 -19.30 -3.01 1.82
N PRO A 98 -20.00 -4.05 2.37
CA PRO A 98 -20.08 -5.36 1.73
C PRO A 98 -21.24 -5.47 0.71
N ILE A 99 -21.48 -4.39 -0.03
CA ILE A 99 -22.42 -4.31 -1.16
C ILE A 99 -21.79 -3.53 -2.29
N TYR A 100 -22.24 -3.74 -3.52
CA TYR A 100 -21.69 -3.01 -4.66
C TYR A 100 -21.97 -1.50 -4.57
N TYR A 101 -21.00 -0.69 -5.01
CA TYR A 101 -21.09 0.77 -5.04
C TYR A 101 -22.42 1.27 -5.63
N GLN A 102 -22.85 0.68 -6.74
CA GLN A 102 -24.12 1.04 -7.42
C GLN A 102 -25.39 0.74 -6.59
N GLN A 103 -25.25 -0.05 -5.53
CA GLN A 103 -26.36 -0.39 -4.61
C GLN A 103 -26.27 0.37 -3.28
N ALA A 104 -25.16 1.05 -3.04
CA ALA A 104 -24.86 1.73 -1.79
C ALA A 104 -25.20 3.23 -1.82
N ASN A 105 -25.77 3.76 -2.91
CA ASN A 105 -25.94 5.20 -3.15
C ASN A 105 -26.60 5.92 -1.97
N THR A 106 -27.74 5.46 -1.49
CA THR A 106 -28.45 6.09 -0.36
C THR A 106 -27.59 6.17 0.91
N PHE A 107 -26.81 5.13 1.21
CA PHE A 107 -25.92 5.12 2.37
C PHE A 107 -24.72 6.03 2.15
N LEU A 108 -24.13 6.01 0.96
CA LEU A 108 -22.99 6.87 0.62
C LEU A 108 -23.38 8.34 0.59
N ASP A 109 -24.59 8.68 0.07
CA ASP A 109 -25.12 10.05 0.08
C ASP A 109 -25.30 10.55 1.52
N GLN A 110 -25.75 9.69 2.45
CA GLN A 110 -25.83 10.03 3.87
C GLN A 110 -24.45 10.30 4.48
N MET A 111 -23.46 9.47 4.16
CA MET A 111 -22.08 9.64 4.65
C MET A 111 -21.40 10.86 4.04
N ASP A 112 -21.65 11.12 2.76
CA ASP A 112 -21.17 12.30 2.05
C ASP A 112 -21.71 13.60 2.68
N ALA A 113 -23.02 13.65 2.92
CA ALA A 113 -23.66 14.80 3.58
C ALA A 113 -23.12 15.03 5.00
N LEU A 114 -22.93 13.93 5.76
CA LEU A 114 -22.40 13.99 7.11
C LEU A 114 -20.94 14.49 7.12
N ALA A 115 -20.10 13.94 6.24
CA ALA A 115 -18.71 14.35 6.10
C ALA A 115 -18.61 15.85 5.72
N LYS A 116 -19.43 16.31 4.77
CA LYS A 116 -19.49 17.74 4.37
C LYS A 116 -19.94 18.65 5.50
N GLN A 117 -20.90 18.20 6.31
CA GLN A 117 -21.37 18.97 7.47
C GLN A 117 -20.24 19.29 8.44
N TYR A 118 -19.30 18.35 8.64
CA TYR A 118 -18.15 18.51 9.52
C TYR A 118 -16.86 18.92 8.79
N GLN A 119 -16.96 19.30 7.52
CA GLN A 119 -15.80 19.66 6.68
C GLN A 119 -14.72 18.58 6.64
N SER A 120 -15.10 17.33 6.84
CA SER A 120 -14.24 16.16 6.83
C SER A 120 -14.31 15.42 5.48
N ALA A 121 -13.37 14.55 5.23
CA ALA A 121 -13.33 13.62 4.10
C ALA A 121 -13.53 12.19 4.57
N LEU A 122 -14.14 11.35 3.74
CA LEU A 122 -14.26 9.90 3.95
C LEU A 122 -13.68 9.14 2.77
N LEU A 123 -12.80 8.18 3.07
CA LEU A 123 -12.39 7.14 2.11
C LEU A 123 -12.90 5.79 2.59
N THR A 124 -13.53 5.03 1.71
CA THR A 124 -14.08 3.71 2.05
C THR A 124 -13.79 2.67 0.99
N GLY A 125 -13.37 1.48 1.43
CA GLY A 125 -13.26 0.31 0.58
C GLY A 125 -14.63 -0.28 0.26
N ILE A 126 -14.93 -0.48 -1.02
CA ILE A 126 -16.21 -0.98 -1.52
C ILE A 126 -16.01 -1.76 -2.82
N PRO A 127 -16.67 -2.92 -3.03
CA PRO A 127 -16.71 -3.53 -4.35
C PRO A 127 -17.53 -2.66 -5.30
N SER A 128 -17.07 -2.50 -6.53
CA SER A 128 -17.82 -1.84 -7.60
C SER A 128 -18.04 -2.78 -8.78
N ARG A 129 -19.05 -2.52 -9.59
CA ARG A 129 -19.34 -3.27 -10.80
C ARG A 129 -19.37 -2.33 -11.99
N ASP A 130 -18.67 -2.69 -13.05
CA ASP A 130 -18.78 -1.98 -14.31
C ASP A 130 -20.16 -2.23 -14.92
N THR A 131 -20.86 -1.15 -15.26
CA THR A 131 -22.23 -1.21 -15.84
C THR A 131 -22.25 -1.80 -17.25
N HIS A 132 -21.13 -1.72 -17.98
CA HIS A 132 -21.04 -2.19 -19.37
C HIS A 132 -20.56 -3.63 -19.49
N SER A 133 -19.54 -4.00 -18.72
CA SER A 133 -18.89 -5.33 -18.80
C SER A 133 -19.33 -6.32 -17.73
N ASN A 134 -20.14 -5.88 -16.76
CA ASN A 134 -20.53 -6.66 -15.58
C ASN A 134 -19.36 -7.17 -14.73
N ASN A 135 -18.16 -6.65 -14.97
CA ASN A 135 -16.96 -6.99 -14.22
C ASN A 135 -16.95 -6.32 -12.85
N SER A 136 -16.39 -7.00 -11.87
CA SER A 136 -16.29 -6.49 -10.50
C SER A 136 -14.88 -5.99 -10.21
N HIS A 137 -14.79 -4.85 -9.53
CA HIS A 137 -13.53 -4.28 -9.07
C HIS A 137 -13.52 -4.16 -7.54
N ASN A 138 -12.36 -4.33 -6.95
CA ASN A 138 -12.10 -3.91 -5.58
C ASN A 138 -11.71 -2.43 -5.61
N SER A 139 -12.44 -1.59 -4.87
CA SER A 139 -12.36 -0.13 -5.07
C SER A 139 -12.27 0.63 -3.76
N ILE A 140 -11.75 1.85 -3.83
CA ILE A 140 -11.89 2.88 -2.81
C ILE A 140 -12.69 4.02 -3.42
N VAL A 141 -13.68 4.50 -2.67
CA VAL A 141 -14.52 5.64 -3.02
C VAL A 141 -14.29 6.76 -2.03
N ALA A 142 -14.22 7.97 -2.54
CA ALA A 142 -14.11 9.20 -1.76
C ALA A 142 -15.49 9.85 -1.60
N ALA A 143 -15.74 10.44 -0.44
CA ALA A 143 -16.96 11.18 -0.10
C ALA A 143 -16.65 12.37 0.82
N GLY A 144 -17.61 13.27 1.01
CA GLY A 144 -17.41 14.49 1.78
C GLY A 144 -16.53 15.50 1.03
N ASN A 145 -15.53 16.02 1.71
CA ASN A 145 -14.53 16.91 1.11
C ASN A 145 -13.43 16.13 0.37
N ALA A 146 -13.80 15.00 -0.24
CA ALA A 146 -12.92 14.22 -1.09
C ALA A 146 -13.66 13.74 -2.34
N HIS A 147 -12.91 13.53 -3.44
CA HIS A 147 -13.46 13.16 -4.73
C HIS A 147 -12.61 12.09 -5.42
N GLY A 148 -13.30 11.23 -6.16
CA GLY A 148 -12.68 10.22 -7.02
C GLY A 148 -12.97 8.79 -6.59
N VAL A 149 -12.62 7.88 -7.46
CA VAL A 149 -12.72 6.42 -7.27
C VAL A 149 -11.41 5.81 -7.75
N TYR A 150 -10.90 4.87 -6.98
CA TYR A 150 -9.73 4.09 -7.35
C TYR A 150 -10.09 2.61 -7.38
N HIS A 151 -9.72 1.94 -8.45
CA HIS A 151 -9.87 0.49 -8.63
C HIS A 151 -8.52 -0.20 -8.49
N LYS A 152 -8.47 -1.25 -7.71
CA LYS A 152 -7.26 -2.06 -7.49
C LYS A 152 -6.65 -2.50 -8.81
N GLN A 153 -5.36 -2.20 -9.01
CA GLN A 153 -4.64 -2.49 -10.26
C GLN A 153 -3.96 -3.87 -10.20
N ASN A 154 -3.37 -4.19 -9.05
CA ASN A 154 -2.62 -5.42 -8.86
C ASN A 154 -3.42 -6.41 -8.01
N LEU A 155 -4.08 -7.33 -8.68
CA LEU A 155 -4.90 -8.36 -8.05
C LEU A 155 -4.02 -9.45 -7.44
N VAL A 156 -4.56 -10.09 -6.39
CA VAL A 156 -3.90 -11.23 -5.72
C VAL A 156 -4.14 -12.50 -6.53
N PRO A 157 -3.06 -13.16 -7.02
CA PRO A 157 -3.19 -14.44 -7.72
C PRO A 157 -3.87 -15.48 -6.83
N PHE A 158 -4.79 -16.27 -7.41
CA PHE A 158 -5.60 -17.30 -6.77
C PHE A 158 -6.58 -16.80 -5.68
N GLY A 159 -6.51 -15.53 -5.29
CA GLY A 159 -7.47 -14.91 -4.37
C GLY A 159 -8.52 -14.05 -5.09
N GLU A 160 -8.07 -13.22 -6.02
CA GLU A 160 -8.92 -12.28 -6.76
C GLU A 160 -9.01 -12.60 -8.25
N TYR A 161 -8.04 -13.31 -8.80
CA TYR A 161 -8.06 -13.84 -10.16
C TYR A 161 -7.30 -15.15 -10.26
N ILE A 162 -7.55 -15.91 -11.31
CA ILE A 162 -6.85 -17.17 -11.59
C ILE A 162 -5.84 -16.93 -12.71
N PRO A 163 -4.54 -17.07 -12.45
CA PRO A 163 -3.54 -17.04 -13.50
C PRO A 163 -3.80 -18.17 -14.51
N PHE A 164 -3.75 -17.85 -15.80
CA PHE A 164 -4.03 -18.80 -16.88
C PHE A 164 -5.43 -19.43 -16.82
N GLY A 165 -6.44 -18.72 -16.31
CA GLY A 165 -7.81 -19.20 -16.14
C GLY A 165 -8.40 -19.83 -17.40
N ASP A 166 -8.14 -19.29 -18.57
CA ASP A 166 -8.59 -19.82 -19.87
C ASP A 166 -7.98 -21.17 -20.20
N LEU A 167 -6.74 -21.44 -19.76
CA LEU A 167 -6.03 -22.72 -19.99
C LEU A 167 -6.35 -23.75 -18.89
N LEU A 168 -6.50 -23.30 -17.65
CA LEU A 168 -6.66 -24.15 -16.46
C LEU A 168 -8.12 -24.27 -16.00
N GLY A 169 -9.07 -23.59 -16.63
CA GLY A 169 -10.46 -23.48 -16.19
C GLY A 169 -11.12 -24.82 -15.88
N ASN A 170 -10.92 -25.83 -16.74
CA ASN A 170 -11.49 -27.16 -16.56
C ASN A 170 -10.85 -27.93 -15.38
N VAL A 171 -9.55 -27.72 -15.13
CA VAL A 171 -8.82 -28.34 -14.01
C VAL A 171 -9.22 -27.67 -12.69
N LEU A 172 -9.34 -26.38 -12.68
CA LEU A 172 -9.69 -25.59 -11.47
C LEU A 172 -11.16 -25.78 -11.08
N ALA A 173 -12.06 -25.94 -12.03
CA ALA A 173 -13.45 -26.30 -11.78
C ALA A 173 -13.59 -27.62 -11.02
N PHE A 174 -12.69 -28.58 -11.29
CA PHE A 174 -12.62 -29.84 -10.56
C PHE A 174 -12.31 -29.66 -9.07
N PHE A 175 -11.47 -28.67 -8.72
CA PHE A 175 -11.11 -28.40 -7.32
C PHE A 175 -12.13 -27.53 -6.58
N LYS A 176 -13.26 -27.13 -7.19
CA LYS A 176 -14.33 -26.30 -6.56
C LYS A 176 -13.79 -25.08 -5.83
N LEU A 177 -12.71 -24.47 -6.33
CA LEU A 177 -12.18 -23.24 -5.75
C LEU A 177 -13.22 -22.11 -5.96
N PRO A 178 -13.52 -21.30 -4.94
CA PRO A 178 -14.38 -20.14 -5.10
C PRO A 178 -13.67 -19.14 -6.04
N LEU A 179 -14.13 -19.12 -7.30
CA LEU A 179 -13.56 -18.27 -8.33
C LEU A 179 -14.12 -16.85 -8.13
N SER A 180 -13.38 -15.96 -7.47
CA SER A 180 -13.69 -14.54 -7.58
C SER A 180 -13.03 -14.03 -8.87
N THR A 181 -13.84 -13.56 -9.80
CA THR A 181 -13.38 -12.94 -11.05
C THR A 181 -13.41 -11.43 -10.89
N MET A 182 -12.45 -10.89 -10.14
CA MET A 182 -12.24 -9.46 -10.11
C MET A 182 -11.42 -9.02 -11.31
N GLN A 183 -11.71 -7.85 -11.82
CA GLN A 183 -10.94 -7.21 -12.88
C GLN A 183 -10.02 -6.15 -12.30
N ALA A 184 -8.79 -6.10 -12.82
CA ALA A 184 -7.85 -5.05 -12.48
C ALA A 184 -8.33 -3.69 -13.01
N GLY A 185 -8.14 -2.66 -12.21
CA GLY A 185 -8.36 -1.28 -12.61
C GLY A 185 -7.30 -0.80 -13.61
N ASN A 186 -7.59 0.31 -14.28
CA ASN A 186 -6.66 0.93 -15.22
C ASN A 186 -5.38 1.38 -14.48
N THR A 187 -4.22 1.23 -15.12
CA THR A 187 -2.93 1.66 -14.56
C THR A 187 -2.75 3.19 -14.52
N GLN A 188 -3.50 3.92 -15.34
CA GLN A 188 -3.44 5.38 -15.47
C GLN A 188 -4.56 6.12 -14.72
N GLN A 189 -5.06 5.54 -13.62
CA GLN A 189 -6.05 6.21 -12.78
C GLN A 189 -5.47 7.45 -12.13
N ALA A 190 -6.27 8.52 -12.09
CA ALA A 190 -5.94 9.74 -11.34
C ALA A 190 -5.87 9.45 -9.83
N PRO A 191 -5.08 10.21 -9.07
CA PRO A 191 -5.17 10.20 -7.61
C PRO A 191 -6.56 10.66 -7.13
N LEU A 192 -6.90 10.31 -5.90
CA LEU A 192 -8.05 10.88 -5.21
C LEU A 192 -7.66 12.27 -4.71
N THR A 193 -8.55 13.24 -4.90
CA THR A 193 -8.43 14.57 -4.30
C THR A 193 -9.10 14.53 -2.94
N ILE A 194 -8.37 14.88 -1.88
CA ILE A 194 -8.85 14.87 -0.50
C ILE A 194 -8.61 16.26 0.07
N GLN A 195 -9.66 17.03 0.29
CA GLN A 195 -9.53 18.45 0.69
C GLN A 195 -8.57 19.22 -0.24
N GLN A 196 -7.35 19.52 0.21
CA GLN A 196 -6.33 20.29 -0.53
C GLN A 196 -5.12 19.45 -0.94
N PHE A 197 -5.17 18.13 -0.79
CA PHE A 197 -4.08 17.23 -1.12
C PHE A 197 -4.52 16.05 -1.98
N GLU A 198 -3.57 15.38 -2.55
CA GLU A 198 -3.80 14.22 -3.41
C GLU A 198 -3.18 12.95 -2.83
N SER A 199 -3.89 11.83 -3.02
CA SER A 199 -3.38 10.50 -2.72
C SER A 199 -3.84 9.50 -3.76
N LYS A 200 -2.89 8.74 -4.31
CA LYS A 200 -3.19 7.53 -5.09
C LYS A 200 -3.12 6.35 -4.13
N PRO A 201 -4.28 5.84 -3.68
CA PRO A 201 -4.29 4.81 -2.65
C PRO A 201 -3.78 3.48 -3.17
N LEU A 202 -3.47 2.58 -2.25
CA LEU A 202 -3.04 1.21 -2.51
C LEU A 202 -3.97 0.26 -1.75
N ILE A 203 -4.54 -0.72 -2.45
CA ILE A 203 -5.46 -1.67 -1.84
C ILE A 203 -4.73 -2.96 -1.49
N CYS A 204 -4.65 -3.26 -0.20
CA CYS A 204 -4.14 -4.51 0.37
C CYS A 204 -2.74 -4.87 -0.18
N TYR A 205 -2.64 -5.94 -0.94
CA TYR A 205 -1.40 -6.47 -1.49
C TYR A 205 -0.63 -5.48 -2.40
N GLU A 206 -1.26 -4.42 -2.87
CA GLU A 206 -0.59 -3.40 -3.69
C GLU A 206 0.57 -2.70 -2.98
N ILE A 207 0.51 -2.53 -1.65
CA ILE A 207 1.59 -1.93 -0.85
C ILE A 207 2.87 -2.77 -0.88
N VAL A 208 2.77 -4.06 -1.20
CA VAL A 208 3.91 -4.98 -1.30
C VAL A 208 4.81 -4.63 -2.50
N TYR A 209 4.24 -4.06 -3.57
CA TYR A 209 4.97 -3.72 -4.80
C TYR A 209 5.68 -2.37 -4.69
N PRO A 210 7.02 -2.33 -4.51
CA PRO A 210 7.76 -1.08 -4.31
C PRO A 210 7.66 -0.13 -5.51
N GLY A 211 7.63 -0.67 -6.73
CA GLY A 211 7.47 0.14 -7.95
C GLY A 211 6.08 0.78 -8.09
N LEU A 212 5.02 0.09 -7.65
CA LEU A 212 3.67 0.66 -7.62
C LEU A 212 3.56 1.75 -6.57
N ALA A 213 4.09 1.50 -5.36
CA ALA A 213 4.12 2.49 -4.29
C ALA A 213 4.93 3.74 -4.66
N ALA A 214 6.06 3.59 -5.37
CA ALA A 214 6.84 4.72 -5.86
C ALA A 214 6.06 5.56 -6.89
N LYS A 215 5.35 4.92 -7.83
CA LYS A 215 4.47 5.62 -8.78
C LYS A 215 3.31 6.33 -8.08
N ALA A 216 2.73 5.70 -7.05
CA ALA A 216 1.70 6.33 -6.24
C ALA A 216 2.26 7.53 -5.46
N ALA A 217 3.41 7.40 -4.82
CA ALA A 217 4.06 8.47 -4.05
C ALA A 217 4.46 9.67 -4.90
N ALA A 218 4.81 9.46 -6.18
CA ALA A 218 5.19 10.54 -7.08
C ALA A 218 4.05 11.56 -7.32
N VAL A 219 2.80 11.13 -7.15
CA VAL A 219 1.59 11.95 -7.35
C VAL A 219 0.77 12.10 -6.06
N SER A 220 1.35 11.76 -4.90
CA SER A 220 0.65 11.78 -3.62
C SER A 220 1.41 12.58 -2.59
N ASP A 221 0.69 13.28 -1.73
CA ASP A 221 1.24 13.98 -0.57
C ASP A 221 1.34 13.08 0.66
N VAL A 222 0.52 12.05 0.71
CA VAL A 222 0.47 10.97 1.70
C VAL A 222 0.11 9.67 0.99
N LEU A 223 0.65 8.54 1.42
CA LEU A 223 0.24 7.23 0.96
C LEU A 223 -0.87 6.70 1.86
N ILE A 224 -1.94 6.21 1.25
CA ILE A 224 -3.05 5.58 1.97
C ILE A 224 -3.14 4.12 1.51
N THR A 225 -3.20 3.19 2.47
CA THR A 225 -3.43 1.78 2.16
C THR A 225 -4.57 1.24 2.99
N VAL A 226 -5.51 0.59 2.33
CA VAL A 226 -6.62 -0.11 2.99
C VAL A 226 -6.46 -1.61 2.79
N SER A 227 -6.72 -2.41 3.82
CA SER A 227 -6.49 -3.85 3.76
C SER A 227 -7.56 -4.64 4.51
N ASN A 228 -7.79 -5.85 4.04
CA ASN A 228 -8.54 -6.85 4.77
C ASN A 228 -7.61 -8.00 5.17
N ASP A 229 -6.92 -7.86 6.28
CA ASP A 229 -5.94 -8.82 6.76
C ASP A 229 -6.57 -10.08 7.41
N SER A 230 -7.90 -10.20 7.45
CA SER A 230 -8.62 -11.36 7.99
C SER A 230 -8.22 -12.69 7.35
N TRP A 231 -7.77 -12.65 6.08
CA TRP A 231 -7.26 -13.82 5.36
C TRP A 231 -6.04 -14.48 6.00
N PHE A 232 -5.23 -13.70 6.71
CA PHE A 232 -4.01 -14.20 7.34
C PHE A 232 -4.25 -14.82 8.70
N GLY A 233 -5.46 -14.64 9.30
CA GLY A 233 -5.77 -15.11 10.66
C GLY A 233 -4.73 -14.65 11.67
N GLY A 234 -4.41 -15.52 12.63
CA GLY A 234 -3.40 -15.28 13.66
C GLY A 234 -1.94 -15.52 13.21
N SER A 235 -1.66 -15.58 11.89
CA SER A 235 -0.30 -15.76 11.39
C SER A 235 0.54 -14.48 11.51
N ILE A 236 1.82 -14.58 11.19
CA ILE A 236 2.74 -13.43 11.10
C ILE A 236 2.44 -12.50 9.90
N GLY A 237 1.56 -12.92 8.98
CA GLY A 237 1.26 -12.20 7.75
C GLY A 237 0.90 -10.73 7.92
N PRO A 238 -0.04 -10.35 8.80
CA PRO A 238 -0.38 -8.96 9.05
C PRO A 238 0.78 -8.09 9.52
N LEU A 239 1.68 -8.64 10.34
CA LEU A 239 2.88 -7.94 10.84
C LEU A 239 3.92 -7.75 9.73
N GLN A 240 4.13 -8.75 8.87
CA GLN A 240 4.99 -8.63 7.70
C GLN A 240 4.41 -7.61 6.70
N HIS A 241 3.11 -7.60 6.50
CA HIS A 241 2.43 -6.62 5.65
C HIS A 241 2.55 -5.19 6.20
N LEU A 242 2.46 -5.02 7.53
CA LEU A 242 2.75 -3.75 8.20
C LEU A 242 4.21 -3.31 7.99
N GLN A 243 5.17 -4.23 8.12
CA GLN A 243 6.59 -3.95 7.90
C GLN A 243 6.86 -3.50 6.45
N MET A 244 6.18 -4.10 5.47
CA MET A 244 6.26 -3.64 4.08
C MET A 244 5.74 -2.22 3.93
N ALA A 245 4.64 -1.86 4.60
CA ALA A 245 4.13 -0.49 4.61
C ALA A 245 5.13 0.51 5.23
N GLN A 246 5.85 0.12 6.30
CA GLN A 246 6.95 0.92 6.87
C GLN A 246 8.07 1.17 5.85
N MET A 247 8.44 0.14 5.09
CA MET A 247 9.43 0.28 4.02
C MET A 247 8.94 1.24 2.93
N ARG A 248 7.67 1.17 2.53
CA ARG A 248 7.10 2.13 1.55
C ARG A 248 7.15 3.55 2.05
N ALA A 249 6.86 3.80 3.33
CA ALA A 249 6.98 5.13 3.93
C ALA A 249 8.42 5.67 3.85
N LEU A 250 9.38 4.86 4.28
CA LEU A 250 10.81 5.22 4.28
C LEU A 250 11.35 5.45 2.86
N GLU A 251 11.08 4.53 1.94
CA GLU A 251 11.56 4.60 0.54
C GLU A 251 11.08 5.85 -0.18
N ASN A 252 9.83 6.25 0.07
CA ASN A 252 9.18 7.33 -0.65
C ASN A 252 9.16 8.65 0.13
N GLY A 253 9.60 8.67 1.39
CA GLY A 253 9.55 9.86 2.24
C GLY A 253 8.13 10.40 2.42
N ARG A 254 7.13 9.51 2.53
CA ARG A 254 5.71 9.83 2.71
C ARG A 254 5.20 9.22 4.01
N TYR A 255 4.27 9.92 4.66
CA TYR A 255 3.44 9.23 5.65
C TYR A 255 2.66 8.12 4.97
N VAL A 256 2.41 7.02 5.69
CA VAL A 256 1.51 5.96 5.28
C VAL A 256 0.40 5.82 6.30
N LEU A 257 -0.84 6.02 5.86
CA LEU A 257 -2.05 5.76 6.63
C LEU A 257 -2.53 4.37 6.25
N ARG A 258 -2.41 3.42 7.18
CA ARG A 258 -2.79 2.03 6.97
C ARG A 258 -4.05 1.72 7.76
N SER A 259 -5.17 1.55 7.07
CA SER A 259 -6.45 1.14 7.66
C SER A 259 -6.73 -0.33 7.37
N THR A 260 -7.00 -1.13 8.40
CA THR A 260 -7.27 -2.56 8.26
C THR A 260 -8.60 -2.95 8.91
N GLY A 261 -9.23 -4.02 8.40
CA GLY A 261 -10.51 -4.50 8.95
C GLY A 261 -10.37 -5.18 10.31
N SER A 262 -9.30 -5.98 10.49
CA SER A 262 -9.02 -6.77 11.70
C SER A 262 -7.53 -6.99 11.95
N GLY A 263 -6.68 -6.47 11.06
CA GLY A 263 -5.23 -6.54 11.19
C GLY A 263 -4.69 -5.46 12.13
N VAL A 264 -3.53 -4.90 11.78
CA VAL A 264 -2.91 -3.79 12.51
C VAL A 264 -3.04 -2.52 11.69
N SER A 265 -3.94 -1.63 12.09
CA SER A 265 -4.00 -0.27 11.54
C SER A 265 -2.86 0.57 12.10
N ALA A 266 -2.27 1.45 11.31
CA ALA A 266 -1.11 2.22 11.74
C ALA A 266 -0.97 3.56 11.01
N ILE A 267 -0.45 4.56 11.72
CA ILE A 267 0.10 5.78 11.15
C ILE A 267 1.62 5.62 11.15
N ILE A 268 2.22 5.75 9.98
CA ILE A 268 3.65 5.55 9.78
C ILE A 268 4.21 6.85 9.21
N ASN A 269 5.21 7.43 9.87
CA ASN A 269 5.80 8.69 9.41
C ASN A 269 6.72 8.50 8.20
N ALA A 270 7.15 9.60 7.58
CA ALA A 270 8.01 9.60 6.39
C ALA A 270 9.40 8.96 6.60
N LYS A 271 9.77 8.61 7.83
CA LYS A 271 11.00 7.87 8.19
C LYS A 271 10.73 6.38 8.42
N GLY A 272 9.51 5.89 8.14
CA GLY A 272 9.13 4.49 8.34
C GLY A 272 8.85 4.11 9.80
N LEU A 273 8.76 5.08 10.72
CA LEU A 273 8.48 4.82 12.12
C LEU A 273 6.97 4.85 12.36
N ILE A 274 6.46 3.86 13.05
CA ILE A 274 5.06 3.82 13.50
C ILE A 274 4.88 4.83 14.62
N THR A 275 3.99 5.80 14.45
CA THR A 275 3.61 6.78 15.48
C THR A 275 2.44 6.31 16.31
N ASN A 276 1.46 5.69 15.66
CA ASN A 276 0.24 5.16 16.26
C ASN A 276 -0.08 3.81 15.63
N ARG A 277 -0.59 2.86 16.40
CA ARG A 277 -1.08 1.58 15.88
C ARG A 277 -2.25 1.05 16.72
N SER A 278 -3.11 0.25 16.09
CA SER A 278 -4.10 -0.58 16.76
C SER A 278 -3.53 -1.95 17.13
N GLU A 279 -4.20 -2.65 18.02
CA GLU A 279 -3.99 -4.07 18.19
C GLU A 279 -4.78 -4.88 17.14
N GLN A 280 -4.34 -6.11 16.90
CA GLN A 280 -4.99 -7.01 15.96
C GLN A 280 -6.25 -7.62 16.59
N PHE A 281 -7.28 -7.85 15.79
CA PHE A 281 -8.56 -8.45 16.21
C PHE A 281 -9.35 -7.63 17.24
N GLU A 282 -9.10 -6.34 17.32
CA GLU A 282 -9.86 -5.43 18.17
C GLU A 282 -10.78 -4.53 17.34
N GLN A 283 -11.97 -4.24 17.87
CA GLN A 283 -12.84 -3.20 17.37
C GLN A 283 -12.40 -1.87 17.96
N THR A 284 -11.88 -0.98 17.12
CA THR A 284 -11.33 0.31 17.58
C THR A 284 -11.34 1.36 16.47
N VAL A 285 -11.13 2.61 16.86
CA VAL A 285 -10.81 3.70 15.93
C VAL A 285 -9.43 4.23 16.29
N LEU A 286 -8.51 4.12 15.35
CA LEU A 286 -7.16 4.64 15.53
C LEU A 286 -7.11 6.10 15.11
N ASN A 287 -6.91 6.99 16.07
CA ASN A 287 -6.79 8.43 15.87
C ASN A 287 -5.33 8.87 15.89
N GLY A 288 -5.02 9.90 15.15
CA GLY A 288 -3.72 10.54 15.19
C GLY A 288 -3.50 11.55 14.09
N GLU A 289 -2.30 12.13 14.08
CA GLU A 289 -1.93 13.14 13.11
C GLU A 289 -0.97 12.60 12.05
N PHE A 290 -1.03 13.20 10.86
CA PHE A 290 -0.05 12.96 9.79
C PHE A 290 0.31 14.30 9.13
N ARG A 291 1.41 14.30 8.38
CA ARG A 291 1.85 15.46 7.61
C ARG A 291 1.87 15.16 6.14
N LEU A 292 1.44 16.09 5.35
CA LEU A 292 1.61 16.09 3.90
C LEU A 292 3.09 16.31 3.59
N MET A 293 3.63 15.54 2.63
CA MET A 293 5.04 15.59 2.26
C MET A 293 5.18 15.98 0.79
N LYS A 294 6.01 16.96 0.52
CA LYS A 294 6.34 17.40 -0.85
C LYS A 294 7.76 16.97 -1.22
N GLN A 295 8.09 17.07 -2.51
CA GLN A 295 9.31 16.58 -3.15
C GLN A 295 9.36 15.04 -3.20
N ASN A 296 10.36 14.51 -3.86
CA ASN A 296 10.49 13.07 -4.09
C ASN A 296 11.86 12.58 -3.67
N THR A 297 11.92 11.38 -3.13
CA THR A 297 13.18 10.71 -2.82
C THR A 297 13.85 10.23 -4.13
N PRO A 298 15.17 9.96 -4.12
CA PRO A 298 15.82 9.29 -5.24
C PRO A 298 15.17 7.95 -5.58
N TRP A 299 14.62 7.23 -4.60
CA TRP A 299 13.89 6.00 -4.82
C TRP A 299 12.60 6.23 -5.60
N THR A 300 11.80 7.21 -5.24
CA THR A 300 10.57 7.58 -5.95
C THR A 300 10.85 7.92 -7.43
N LEU A 301 11.98 8.59 -7.71
CA LEU A 301 12.33 9.03 -9.06
C LEU A 301 12.98 7.92 -9.90
N TRP A 302 13.90 7.14 -9.32
CA TRP A 302 14.80 6.25 -10.07
C TRP A 302 14.91 4.83 -9.51
N GLY A 303 14.40 4.55 -8.30
CA GLY A 303 14.65 3.30 -7.58
C GLY A 303 14.34 2.05 -8.38
N TYR A 304 13.35 2.12 -9.24
CA TYR A 304 12.97 1.02 -10.11
C TYR A 304 14.09 0.66 -11.12
N TRP A 305 14.83 1.64 -11.60
CA TRP A 305 15.92 1.45 -12.58
C TRP A 305 17.31 1.40 -11.95
N LEU A 306 17.49 2.03 -10.80
CA LEU A 306 18.77 2.13 -10.13
C LEU A 306 19.31 0.75 -9.73
N THR A 307 18.45 -0.13 -9.21
CA THR A 307 18.84 -1.48 -8.78
C THR A 307 19.35 -2.34 -9.95
N PRO A 308 18.63 -2.54 -11.06
CA PRO A 308 19.16 -3.26 -12.21
C PRO A 308 20.41 -2.58 -12.80
N LEU A 309 20.47 -1.26 -12.86
CA LEU A 309 21.62 -0.53 -13.35
C LEU A 309 22.89 -0.82 -12.53
N LEU A 310 22.77 -0.80 -11.20
CA LEU A 310 23.86 -1.16 -10.29
C LEU A 310 24.25 -2.65 -10.37
N CYS A 311 23.29 -3.54 -10.64
CA CYS A 311 23.56 -4.97 -10.82
C CYS A 311 24.30 -5.25 -12.15
N PHE A 312 23.93 -4.56 -13.24
CA PHE A 312 24.50 -4.79 -14.56
C PHE A 312 25.79 -4.01 -14.83
N ALA A 313 26.03 -2.89 -14.16
CA ALA A 313 27.24 -2.08 -14.35
C ALA A 313 28.57 -2.86 -14.23
N PRO A 314 28.75 -3.75 -13.22
CA PRO A 314 29.97 -4.57 -13.14
C PRO A 314 30.12 -5.58 -14.29
N LEU A 315 29.01 -6.12 -14.79
CA LEU A 315 29.00 -7.03 -15.95
C LEU A 315 29.40 -6.31 -17.22
N LEU A 316 28.84 -5.14 -17.47
CA LEU A 316 29.19 -4.29 -18.62
C LEU A 316 30.67 -3.88 -18.54
N HIS A 317 31.16 -3.47 -17.38
CA HIS A 317 32.58 -3.13 -17.21
C HIS A 317 33.51 -4.31 -17.53
N ARG A 318 33.17 -5.55 -17.12
CA ARG A 318 33.93 -6.76 -17.48
C ARG A 318 33.92 -7.04 -18.97
N ILE A 319 32.78 -6.85 -19.62
CA ILE A 319 32.66 -7.04 -21.08
C ILE A 319 33.53 -6.02 -21.81
N PHE A 320 33.45 -4.74 -21.49
CA PHE A 320 34.29 -3.69 -22.07
C PHE A 320 35.78 -3.93 -21.87
N ARG A 321 36.20 -4.37 -20.66
CA ARG A 321 37.60 -4.74 -20.40
C ARG A 321 38.09 -5.91 -21.24
N LYS A 322 37.23 -6.88 -21.60
CA LYS A 322 37.62 -8.00 -22.46
C LYS A 322 37.79 -7.55 -23.91
N PHE A 323 36.99 -6.60 -24.38
CA PHE A 323 37.14 -6.05 -25.74
C PHE A 323 38.42 -5.22 -25.87
N ASN A 324 38.72 -4.33 -24.90
CA ASN A 324 39.92 -3.49 -24.92
C ASN A 324 41.24 -4.23 -24.62
N LYS A 325 41.23 -5.50 -24.32
CA LYS A 325 42.46 -6.32 -24.15
C LYS A 325 42.77 -7.17 -25.39
N LYS A 326 41.98 -7.07 -26.45
CA LYS A 326 42.18 -7.81 -27.69
C LYS A 326 42.84 -6.95 -28.78
N ASP A 327 43.03 -5.66 -28.54
CA ASP A 327 43.89 -4.75 -29.28
C ASP A 327 45.23 -4.53 -28.53
#